data_6ac7c8238f2b3b2f9e17c436f26ac276
#
_entry.id   6ac7c8238f2b3b2f9e17c436f26ac276
#
_cell.length_a   1.000
_cell.length_b   1.000
_cell.length_c   1.000
_cell.angle_alpha   90.00
_cell.angle_beta   90.00
_cell.angle_gamma   90.00
#
_symmetry.space_group_name_H-M   'P 1'
#
loop_
_entity.id
_entity.type
_entity.pdbx_description
1 polymer ?
#
loop_
_entity_poly.entity_id
_entity_poly.type
_entity_poly.pdbx_seq_one_letter_code
_entity_poly.pdbx_strand_id
1 'polypeptide(L)'
;MQGSRIFQGTALQLVDDKGRVAIPSSLRQTLFARNPGAPDPKDLCQVVIGFHGTDRCLIGYDPAYSETLYAQLEERARTHSGPDGAPNDMILRAGLAGEIVPFDGSGRFIMPPFARRRAKIAKYAFFHGVGSHFEIWDPAELLASDTAADVMKDAVRFYLEDRGEAL
;
A
#
# COMPACT_ATOMS: atom_id res chain seq x y z
N MET A 1 13.71 7.56 20.15
CA MET A 1 13.38 6.13 19.87
C MET A 1 13.25 5.95 18.37
N GLN A 2 14.04 5.07 17.80
CA GLN A 2 13.89 4.76 16.38
C GLN A 2 12.66 3.85 16.21
N GLY A 3 11.73 4.26 15.36
CA GLY A 3 10.59 3.42 15.01
C GLY A 3 11.03 2.19 14.20
N SER A 4 10.13 1.21 14.10
CA SER A 4 10.37 0.03 13.27
C SER A 4 10.57 0.41 11.81
N ARG A 5 11.53 -0.24 11.15
CA ARG A 5 11.76 -0.08 9.72
C ARG A 5 11.01 -1.10 8.87
N ILE A 6 10.18 -1.90 9.51
CA ILE A 6 9.34 -2.92 8.87
C ILE A 6 7.89 -2.48 9.03
N PHE A 7 7.14 -2.46 7.93
CA PHE A 7 5.70 -2.22 7.99
C PHE A 7 5.00 -3.45 8.55
N GLN A 8 4.30 -3.27 9.66
CA GLN A 8 3.65 -4.35 10.39
C GLN A 8 2.36 -3.86 11.03
N GLY A 9 1.38 -4.75 11.16
CA GLY A 9 0.11 -4.45 11.80
C GLY A 9 -1.01 -4.24 10.81
N THR A 10 -2.23 -4.15 11.35
CA THR A 10 -3.47 -3.99 10.60
C THR A 10 -4.30 -2.85 11.17
N ALA A 11 -5.11 -2.23 10.33
CA ALA A 11 -6.12 -1.25 10.76
C ALA A 11 -7.19 -1.09 9.70
N LEU A 12 -8.39 -0.76 10.12
CA LEU A 12 -9.48 -0.38 9.22
C LEU A 12 -9.74 1.12 9.35
N GLN A 13 -9.69 1.83 8.23
CA GLN A 13 -9.87 3.28 8.19
C GLN A 13 -11.06 3.66 7.34
N LEU A 14 -11.74 4.72 7.76
CA LEU A 14 -12.86 5.29 7.00
C LEU A 14 -12.29 6.11 5.82
N VAL A 15 -12.90 5.96 4.66
CA VAL A 15 -12.61 6.75 3.46
C VAL A 15 -13.77 7.70 3.23
N ASP A 16 -13.51 9.00 3.14
CA ASP A 16 -14.58 9.97 2.90
C ASP A 16 -14.96 10.07 1.40
N ASP A 17 -15.98 10.89 1.11
CA ASP A 17 -16.51 11.05 -0.24
C ASP A 17 -15.47 11.56 -1.23
N LYS A 18 -14.45 12.27 -0.75
CA LYS A 18 -13.38 12.83 -1.58
C LYS A 18 -12.17 11.91 -1.71
N GLY A 19 -12.23 10.71 -1.10
CA GLY A 19 -11.13 9.77 -1.12
C GLY A 19 -10.07 10.03 -0.06
N ARG A 20 -10.34 10.89 0.93
CA ARG A 20 -9.40 11.13 2.03
C ARG A 20 -9.44 9.98 3.02
N VAL A 21 -8.27 9.52 3.40
CA VAL A 21 -8.09 8.42 4.35
C VAL A 21 -6.80 8.65 5.12
N ALA A 22 -6.74 8.21 6.37
CA ALA A 22 -5.55 8.35 7.21
C ALA A 22 -4.71 7.08 7.21
N ILE A 23 -3.41 7.23 6.95
CA ILE A 23 -2.46 6.13 7.14
C ILE A 23 -2.42 5.82 8.65
N PRO A 24 -2.60 4.56 9.06
CA PRO A 24 -2.51 4.20 10.48
C PRO A 24 -1.18 4.65 11.11
N SER A 25 -1.23 5.06 12.37
CA SER A 25 -0.06 5.64 13.04
C SER A 25 1.16 4.75 13.04
N SER A 26 0.98 3.43 13.21
CA SER A 26 2.09 2.47 13.18
C SER A 26 2.80 2.44 11.84
N LEU A 27 2.04 2.47 10.74
CA LEU A 27 2.61 2.48 9.38
C LEU A 27 3.22 3.84 9.05
N ARG A 28 2.60 4.93 9.52
CA ARG A 28 3.14 6.28 9.36
C ARG A 28 4.49 6.43 10.06
N GLN A 29 4.63 5.89 11.27
CA GLN A 29 5.89 5.90 11.99
C GLN A 29 6.98 5.16 11.24
N THR A 30 6.65 4.05 10.60
CA THR A 30 7.59 3.30 9.77
C THR A 30 8.03 4.10 8.54
N LEU A 31 7.12 4.84 7.91
CA LEU A 31 7.46 5.76 6.81
C LEU A 31 8.52 6.77 7.26
N PHE A 32 8.35 7.38 8.43
CA PHE A 32 9.31 8.32 8.98
C PHE A 32 10.65 7.64 9.32
N ALA A 33 10.60 6.46 9.94
CA ALA A 33 11.81 5.74 10.36
C ALA A 33 12.67 5.31 9.17
N ARG A 34 12.06 5.07 8.01
CA ARG A 34 12.77 4.64 6.79
C ARG A 34 13.38 5.80 6.02
N ASN A 35 13.09 7.03 6.41
CA ASN A 35 13.61 8.21 5.71
C ASN A 35 14.20 9.25 6.70
N PRO A 36 15.15 8.85 7.59
CA PRO A 36 15.65 9.73 8.64
C PRO A 36 16.52 10.87 8.14
N GLY A 37 17.04 10.80 6.91
CA GLY A 37 17.94 11.77 6.33
C GLY A 37 17.32 12.69 5.30
N ALA A 38 16.01 12.79 5.24
CA ALA A 38 15.34 13.65 4.26
C ALA A 38 15.75 15.11 4.51
N PRO A 39 16.27 15.80 3.50
CA PRO A 39 16.74 17.19 3.66
C PRO A 39 15.60 18.18 3.88
N ASP A 40 14.40 17.88 3.41
CA ASP A 40 13.20 18.70 3.58
C ASP A 40 12.18 17.93 4.42
N PRO A 41 11.63 18.51 5.53
CA PRO A 41 10.55 17.88 6.29
C PRO A 41 9.33 17.48 5.45
N LYS A 42 9.09 18.16 4.33
CA LYS A 42 8.01 17.80 3.41
C LYS A 42 8.22 16.44 2.76
N ASP A 43 9.46 16.04 2.55
CA ASP A 43 9.80 14.75 1.94
C ASP A 43 9.48 13.58 2.88
N LEU A 44 9.41 13.85 4.20
CA LEU A 44 8.98 12.87 5.19
C LEU A 44 7.49 12.57 5.13
N CYS A 45 6.71 13.49 4.55
CA CYS A 45 5.25 13.38 4.46
C CYS A 45 4.82 12.96 3.05
N GLN A 46 5.55 12.06 2.44
CA GLN A 46 5.21 11.49 1.13
C GLN A 46 5.13 9.97 1.19
N VAL A 47 4.20 9.43 0.44
CA VAL A 47 4.02 7.99 0.28
C VAL A 47 3.81 7.68 -1.19
N VAL A 48 4.39 6.60 -1.68
CA VAL A 48 4.08 6.09 -3.02
C VAL A 48 2.88 5.17 -2.88
N ILE A 49 1.85 5.43 -3.66
CA ILE A 49 0.68 4.55 -3.77
C ILE A 49 0.77 3.86 -5.12
N GLY A 50 1.00 2.56 -5.07
CA GLY A 50 1.18 1.72 -6.26
C GLY A 50 0.20 0.55 -6.26
N PHE A 51 0.47 -0.41 -7.13
CA PHE A 51 -0.45 -1.53 -7.36
C PHE A 51 0.25 -2.85 -7.04
N HIS A 52 -0.51 -3.75 -6.41
CA HIS A 52 -0.03 -5.10 -6.19
C HIS A 52 0.13 -5.83 -7.54
N GLY A 53 1.12 -6.73 -7.62
CA GLY A 53 1.44 -7.40 -8.88
C GLY A 53 0.36 -8.34 -9.40
N THR A 54 -0.44 -8.92 -8.51
CA THR A 54 -1.47 -9.90 -8.85
C THR A 54 -2.83 -9.56 -8.28
N ASP A 55 -2.89 -9.09 -7.04
CA ASP A 55 -4.16 -8.80 -6.36
C ASP A 55 -4.66 -7.40 -6.65
N ARG A 56 -5.96 -7.17 -6.46
CA ARG A 56 -6.58 -5.87 -6.68
C ARG A 56 -6.47 -4.94 -5.48
N CYS A 57 -5.38 -5.03 -4.73
CA CYS A 57 -5.11 -4.09 -3.67
C CYS A 57 -4.06 -3.06 -4.11
N LEU A 58 -3.95 -2.00 -3.34
CA LEU A 58 -2.89 -1.02 -3.50
C LEU A 58 -1.73 -1.38 -2.60
N ILE A 59 -0.55 -0.90 -2.94
CA ILE A 59 0.62 -0.96 -2.07
C ILE A 59 1.06 0.46 -1.73
N GLY A 60 1.60 0.63 -0.53
CA GLY A 60 2.16 1.90 -0.08
C GLY A 60 3.56 1.71 0.46
N TYR A 61 4.44 2.64 0.17
CA TYR A 61 5.82 2.60 0.66
C TYR A 61 6.46 3.99 0.60
N ASP A 62 7.59 4.13 1.27
CA ASP A 62 8.35 5.38 1.27
C ASP A 62 9.03 5.61 -0.08
N PRO A 63 9.16 6.86 -0.54
CA PRO A 63 9.82 7.15 -1.81
C PRO A 63 11.25 6.60 -1.92
N ALA A 64 11.98 6.53 -0.79
CA ALA A 64 13.33 5.99 -0.78
C ALA A 64 13.38 4.49 -1.17
N TYR A 65 12.29 3.75 -0.91
CA TYR A 65 12.20 2.34 -1.29
C TYR A 65 12.05 2.13 -2.80
N SER A 66 11.69 3.16 -3.55
CA SER A 66 11.46 3.06 -5.00
C SER A 66 12.65 2.48 -5.76
N GLU A 67 13.87 2.83 -5.38
CA GLU A 67 15.06 2.30 -6.04
C GLU A 67 15.27 0.83 -5.74
N THR A 68 15.03 0.40 -4.51
CA THR A 68 15.08 -1.02 -4.12
C THR A 68 14.02 -1.82 -4.86
N LEU A 69 12.80 -1.30 -4.92
CA LEU A 69 11.72 -1.93 -5.66
C LEU A 69 12.06 -2.05 -7.14
N TYR A 70 12.61 -1.00 -7.74
CA TYR A 70 13.02 -1.03 -9.14
C TYR A 70 14.04 -2.13 -9.40
N ALA A 71 15.06 -2.26 -8.54
CA ALA A 71 16.07 -3.30 -8.67
C ALA A 71 15.45 -4.72 -8.61
N GLN A 72 14.48 -4.91 -7.71
CA GLN A 72 13.78 -6.20 -7.58
C GLN A 72 12.92 -6.48 -8.81
N LEU A 73 12.22 -5.47 -9.33
CA LEU A 73 11.40 -5.62 -10.55
C LEU A 73 12.27 -5.90 -11.76
N GLU A 74 13.40 -5.23 -11.88
CA GLU A 74 14.36 -5.45 -12.96
C GLU A 74 14.89 -6.89 -12.96
N GLU A 75 15.22 -7.41 -11.77
CA GLU A 75 15.66 -8.80 -11.64
C GLU A 75 14.55 -9.77 -12.03
N ARG A 76 13.31 -9.54 -11.60
CA ARG A 76 12.17 -10.36 -12.01
C ARG A 76 11.94 -10.30 -13.52
N ALA A 77 12.10 -9.13 -14.12
CA ALA A 77 11.95 -8.96 -15.57
C ALA A 77 12.98 -9.77 -16.34
N ARG A 78 14.20 -9.88 -15.82
CA ARG A 78 15.27 -10.71 -16.43
C ARG A 78 15.02 -12.20 -16.27
N THR A 79 14.57 -12.63 -15.07
CA THR A 79 14.35 -14.06 -14.77
C THR A 79 13.07 -14.60 -15.38
N HIS A 80 12.10 -13.74 -15.68
CA HIS A 80 10.83 -14.09 -16.33
C HIS A 80 10.75 -13.44 -17.70
N SER A 81 11.80 -13.65 -18.52
CA SER A 81 11.92 -13.03 -19.84
C SER A 81 10.75 -13.35 -20.76
N GLY A 82 10.47 -12.44 -21.68
CA GLY A 82 9.44 -12.60 -22.71
C GLY A 82 9.84 -13.62 -23.79
N PRO A 83 8.96 -13.83 -24.79
CA PRO A 83 9.15 -14.87 -25.83
C PRO A 83 10.48 -14.81 -26.58
N ASP A 84 11.06 -13.62 -26.71
CA ASP A 84 12.32 -13.40 -27.45
C ASP A 84 13.56 -13.42 -26.55
N GLY A 85 13.42 -13.84 -25.28
CA GLY A 85 14.51 -13.79 -24.31
C GLY A 85 14.83 -12.39 -23.81
N ALA A 86 14.09 -11.37 -24.24
CA ALA A 86 14.22 -10.00 -23.74
C ALA A 86 13.61 -9.87 -22.33
N PRO A 87 14.04 -8.89 -21.49
CA PRO A 87 13.41 -8.64 -20.22
C PRO A 87 11.90 -8.41 -20.35
N ASN A 88 11.14 -8.89 -19.36
CA ASN A 88 9.68 -8.76 -19.37
C ASN A 88 9.25 -7.36 -18.92
N ASP A 89 9.07 -6.46 -19.85
CA ASP A 89 8.66 -5.08 -19.58
C ASP A 89 7.30 -4.96 -18.88
N MET A 90 6.43 -5.97 -18.98
CA MET A 90 5.14 -5.95 -18.30
C MET A 90 5.30 -5.88 -16.80
N ILE A 91 6.33 -6.52 -16.25
CA ILE A 91 6.64 -6.49 -14.82
C ILE A 91 7.01 -5.05 -14.39
N LEU A 92 7.85 -4.39 -15.17
CA LEU A 92 8.27 -3.01 -14.91
C LEU A 92 7.11 -2.02 -15.09
N ARG A 93 6.32 -2.18 -16.16
CA ARG A 93 5.17 -1.32 -16.42
C ARG A 93 4.15 -1.39 -15.29
N ALA A 94 3.84 -2.57 -14.82
CA ALA A 94 2.89 -2.75 -13.71
C ALA A 94 3.45 -2.24 -12.38
N GLY A 95 4.70 -2.59 -12.07
CA GLY A 95 5.30 -2.27 -10.78
C GLY A 95 5.65 -0.79 -10.59
N LEU A 96 5.79 -0.03 -11.68
CA LEU A 96 6.16 1.38 -11.63
C LEU A 96 5.00 2.32 -11.97
N ALA A 97 3.76 1.82 -11.96
CA ALA A 97 2.58 2.62 -12.29
C ALA A 97 2.09 3.51 -11.14
N GLY A 98 2.67 3.38 -9.94
CA GLY A 98 2.29 4.17 -8.77
C GLY A 98 2.71 5.62 -8.84
N GLU A 99 2.14 6.44 -7.95
CA GLU A 99 2.47 7.85 -7.87
C GLU A 99 2.78 8.27 -6.42
N ILE A 100 3.59 9.32 -6.30
CA ILE A 100 3.94 9.89 -5.00
C ILE A 100 2.83 10.85 -4.60
N VAL A 101 2.27 10.68 -3.39
CA VAL A 101 1.23 11.55 -2.85
C VAL A 101 1.67 12.11 -1.50
N PRO A 102 1.32 13.37 -1.18
CA PRO A 102 1.59 13.94 0.13
C PRO A 102 0.57 13.46 1.16
N PHE A 103 0.96 13.41 2.43
CA PHE A 103 0.03 13.23 3.54
C PHE A 103 0.29 14.27 4.62
N ASP A 104 -0.73 14.62 5.41
CA ASP A 104 -0.61 15.64 6.46
C ASP A 104 -0.06 15.02 7.77
N GLY A 105 0.08 15.86 8.81
CA GLY A 105 0.60 15.43 10.11
C GLY A 105 -0.21 14.34 10.80
N SER A 106 -1.48 14.18 10.42
CA SER A 106 -2.37 13.12 10.92
C SER A 106 -2.35 11.87 10.03
N GLY A 107 -1.54 11.87 8.98
CA GLY A 107 -1.45 10.76 8.03
C GLY A 107 -2.51 10.78 6.94
N ARG A 108 -3.33 11.83 6.86
CA ARG A 108 -4.40 11.91 5.86
C ARG A 108 -3.84 12.23 4.47
N PHE A 109 -4.27 11.49 3.48
CA PHE A 109 -3.96 11.74 2.08
C PHE A 109 -5.21 11.53 1.24
N ILE A 110 -5.19 12.05 0.03
CA ILE A 110 -6.26 11.81 -0.95
C ILE A 110 -5.81 10.62 -1.80
N MET A 111 -6.57 9.54 -1.73
CA MET A 111 -6.28 8.36 -2.54
C MET A 111 -6.41 8.74 -4.02
N PRO A 112 -5.39 8.47 -4.84
CA PRO A 112 -5.48 8.78 -6.27
C PRO A 112 -6.74 8.14 -6.87
N PRO A 113 -7.55 8.91 -7.61
CA PRO A 113 -8.85 8.42 -8.09
C PRO A 113 -8.76 7.13 -8.93
N PHE A 114 -7.75 7.03 -9.79
CA PHE A 114 -7.55 5.82 -10.57
C PHE A 114 -7.24 4.62 -9.69
N ALA A 115 -6.34 4.78 -8.72
CA ALA A 115 -5.96 3.73 -7.78
C ALA A 115 -7.18 3.28 -6.97
N ARG A 116 -7.94 4.23 -6.43
CA ARG A 116 -9.16 3.94 -5.68
C ARG A 116 -10.14 3.11 -6.50
N ARG A 117 -10.37 3.53 -7.74
CA ARG A 117 -11.31 2.85 -8.65
C ARG A 117 -10.82 1.43 -8.98
N ARG A 118 -9.55 1.29 -9.31
CA ARG A 118 -8.98 -0.02 -9.66
C ARG A 118 -9.08 -1.02 -8.49
N ALA A 119 -8.79 -0.56 -7.28
CA ALA A 119 -8.86 -1.40 -6.08
C ALA A 119 -10.28 -1.50 -5.51
N LYS A 120 -11.26 -0.82 -6.11
CA LYS A 120 -12.67 -0.79 -5.70
C LYS A 120 -12.87 -0.36 -4.25
N ILE A 121 -12.01 0.50 -3.74
CA ILE A 121 -12.08 0.97 -2.35
C ILE A 121 -13.26 1.93 -2.20
N ALA A 122 -14.24 1.52 -1.40
CA ALA A 122 -15.48 2.27 -1.18
C ALA A 122 -15.46 3.03 0.15
N LYS A 123 -16.14 2.54 1.16
CA LYS A 123 -16.33 3.21 2.46
C LYS A 123 -15.15 3.01 3.41
N TYR A 124 -14.50 1.87 3.36
CA TYR A 124 -13.40 1.52 4.27
C TYR A 124 -12.18 1.07 3.49
N ALA A 125 -11.02 1.35 4.05
CA ALA A 125 -9.73 0.85 3.57
C ALA A 125 -9.07 0.03 4.68
N PHE A 126 -8.75 -1.21 4.40
CA PHE A 126 -8.01 -2.09 5.30
C PHE A 126 -6.53 -1.99 4.98
N PHE A 127 -5.75 -1.56 5.97
CA PHE A 127 -4.30 -1.43 5.86
C PHE A 127 -3.63 -2.64 6.50
N HIS A 128 -2.62 -3.17 5.84
CA HIS A 128 -1.88 -4.34 6.33
C HIS A 128 -0.40 -4.21 5.98
N GLY A 129 0.48 -4.22 6.99
CA GLY A 129 1.92 -4.19 6.78
C GLY A 129 2.45 -5.55 6.34
N VAL A 130 3.30 -5.54 5.32
CA VAL A 130 3.91 -6.77 4.79
C VAL A 130 5.45 -6.66 4.71
N GLY A 131 6.03 -5.91 5.60
CA GLY A 131 7.48 -5.77 5.74
C GLY A 131 8.05 -4.63 4.92
N SER A 132 8.34 -4.83 3.65
CA SER A 132 8.92 -3.80 2.79
C SER A 132 7.94 -2.70 2.38
N HIS A 133 6.66 -2.98 2.44
CA HIS A 133 5.57 -2.08 2.07
C HIS A 133 4.33 -2.44 2.89
N PHE A 134 3.24 -1.71 2.69
CA PHE A 134 1.94 -2.07 3.24
C PHE A 134 0.92 -2.18 2.11
N GLU A 135 -0.15 -2.90 2.37
CA GLU A 135 -1.25 -3.08 1.43
C GLU A 135 -2.47 -2.30 1.89
N ILE A 136 -3.28 -1.86 0.92
CA ILE A 136 -4.54 -1.18 1.16
C ILE A 136 -5.61 -1.93 0.37
N TRP A 137 -6.57 -2.50 1.08
CA TRP A 137 -7.62 -3.32 0.51
C TRP A 137 -9.00 -2.74 0.78
N ASP A 138 -9.89 -2.87 -0.19
CA ASP A 138 -11.32 -2.81 0.12
C ASP A 138 -11.71 -4.08 0.89
N PRO A 139 -12.46 -3.96 2.01
CA PRO A 139 -12.83 -5.13 2.80
C PRO A 139 -13.54 -6.25 2.03
N ALA A 140 -14.48 -5.90 1.14
CA ALA A 140 -15.20 -6.89 0.35
C ALA A 140 -14.28 -7.61 -0.64
N GLU A 141 -13.38 -6.88 -1.27
CA GLU A 141 -12.39 -7.46 -2.18
C GLU A 141 -11.44 -8.40 -1.44
N LEU A 142 -11.02 -8.02 -0.24
CA LEU A 142 -10.15 -8.87 0.58
C LEU A 142 -10.86 -10.15 0.98
N LEU A 143 -12.10 -10.07 1.45
CA LEU A 143 -12.87 -11.25 1.86
C LEU A 143 -13.14 -12.20 0.69
N ALA A 144 -13.22 -11.68 -0.54
CA ALA A 144 -13.42 -12.47 -1.75
C ALA A 144 -12.11 -13.02 -2.34
N SER A 145 -10.96 -12.61 -1.83
CA SER A 145 -9.65 -13.00 -2.37
C SER A 145 -9.29 -14.43 -1.98
N ASP A 146 -8.76 -15.18 -2.93
CA ASP A 146 -8.23 -16.53 -2.71
C ASP A 146 -6.77 -16.51 -2.22
N THR A 147 -6.12 -15.37 -2.29
CA THR A 147 -4.69 -15.22 -1.98
C THR A 147 -4.43 -14.52 -0.65
N ALA A 148 -5.44 -13.85 -0.06
CA ALA A 148 -5.30 -13.19 1.22
C ALA A 148 -5.21 -14.21 2.36
N ALA A 149 -4.32 -13.96 3.32
CA ALA A 149 -4.16 -14.83 4.49
C ALA A 149 -5.41 -14.81 5.38
N ASP A 150 -5.71 -15.94 6.01
CA ASP A 150 -6.87 -16.07 6.90
C ASP A 150 -6.89 -15.01 8.01
N VAL A 151 -5.73 -14.69 8.59
CA VAL A 151 -5.64 -13.68 9.65
C VAL A 151 -6.08 -12.30 9.16
N MET A 152 -5.85 -11.97 7.89
CA MET A 152 -6.32 -10.71 7.29
C MET A 152 -7.84 -10.69 7.21
N LYS A 153 -8.43 -11.79 6.75
CA LYS A 153 -9.89 -11.92 6.66
C LYS A 153 -10.55 -11.85 8.03
N ASP A 154 -9.95 -12.52 9.01
CA ASP A 154 -10.43 -12.49 10.39
C ASP A 154 -10.36 -11.07 10.98
N ALA A 155 -9.26 -10.36 10.71
CA ALA A 155 -9.11 -8.97 11.15
C ALA A 155 -10.17 -8.05 10.54
N VAL A 156 -10.43 -8.19 9.24
CA VAL A 156 -11.47 -7.40 8.55
C VAL A 156 -12.84 -7.66 9.16
N ARG A 157 -13.19 -8.92 9.38
CA ARG A 157 -14.48 -9.27 10.01
C ARG A 157 -14.60 -8.66 11.40
N PHE A 158 -13.54 -8.78 12.21
CA PHE A 158 -13.51 -8.21 13.55
C PHE A 158 -13.72 -6.71 13.53
N TYR A 159 -12.99 -5.98 12.68
CA TYR A 159 -13.11 -4.53 12.60
C TYR A 159 -14.48 -4.07 12.09
N LEU A 160 -15.06 -4.78 11.13
CA LEU A 160 -16.39 -4.45 10.62
C LEU A 160 -17.47 -4.69 11.68
N GLU A 161 -17.42 -5.81 12.39
CA GLU A 161 -18.33 -6.11 13.49
C GLU A 161 -18.23 -5.06 14.60
N ASP A 162 -17.01 -4.66 14.96
CA ASP A 162 -16.75 -3.66 15.99
C ASP A 162 -17.36 -2.29 15.61
N ARG A 163 -17.49 -2.02 14.32
CA ARG A 163 -18.13 -0.80 13.80
C ARG A 163 -19.61 -0.95 13.54
N GLY A 164 -20.20 -2.12 13.83
CA GLY A 164 -21.61 -2.40 13.60
C GLY A 164 -21.99 -2.58 12.14
N GLU A 165 -21.03 -2.84 11.27
CA GLU A 165 -21.28 -3.06 9.85
C GLU A 165 -21.71 -4.51 9.60
N ALA A 166 -22.67 -4.69 8.67
CA ALA A 166 -23.06 -6.01 8.22
C ALA A 166 -21.97 -6.62 7.30
N LEU A 167 -21.74 -7.91 7.47
CA LEU A 167 -20.83 -8.70 6.63
C LEU A 167 -21.54 -9.23 5.39
#